data_b9b82659748190f563cc9997ac47a139
#
_entry.id   b9b82659748190f563cc9997ac47a139
#
_cell.length_a   1.000
_cell.length_b   1.000
_cell.length_c   1.000
_cell.angle_alpha   90.00
_cell.angle_beta   90.00
_cell.angle_gamma   90.00
#
_symmetry.space_group_name_H-M   'P 1'
#
loop_
_entity.id
_entity.type
_entity.pdbx_description
1 polymer ?
#
loop_
_entity_poly.entity_id
_entity_poly.type
_entity_poly.pdbx_seq_one_letter_code
_entity_poly.pdbx_strand_id
1 'polypeptide(L)'
;MANKYISLQGKFYLSEITNGVAAAMRYIGNVPEFELEITADQVEHQESTSGQRTTDLVLTKTTGVNFKGQLEEVDDENLKYILSGMKSEVASKTVADQALGIVKVGQEIKLDGYALTQVTFKAGATAVDASKYMLDAVFGTVTFSEAVAEPVTASYTTGAVSHTT
;
A
#
# COMPACT_ATOMS: atom_id res chain seq x y z
N MET A 1 22.35 -17.85 -41.46
CA MET A 1 21.43 -18.23 -40.36
C MET A 1 20.27 -17.27 -40.40
N ALA A 2 19.04 -17.78 -40.41
CA ALA A 2 17.85 -16.91 -40.32
C ALA A 2 17.69 -16.43 -38.89
N ASN A 3 17.59 -15.12 -38.68
CA ASN A 3 17.30 -14.53 -37.38
C ASN A 3 15.86 -14.88 -37.02
N LYS A 4 15.65 -15.55 -35.90
CA LYS A 4 14.33 -15.83 -35.37
C LYS A 4 14.00 -14.78 -34.31
N TYR A 5 12.99 -13.97 -34.58
CA TYR A 5 12.45 -13.00 -33.62
C TYR A 5 11.24 -13.62 -32.93
N ILE A 6 11.16 -13.50 -31.62
CA ILE A 6 10.04 -13.96 -30.82
C ILE A 6 9.46 -12.74 -30.13
N SER A 7 8.18 -12.49 -30.33
CA SER A 7 7.41 -11.52 -29.53
C SER A 7 6.53 -12.31 -28.56
N LEU A 8 6.71 -12.09 -27.28
CA LEU A 8 5.91 -12.71 -26.23
C LEU A 8 4.82 -11.72 -25.81
N GLN A 9 3.58 -12.17 -25.90
CA GLN A 9 2.41 -11.43 -25.38
C GLN A 9 1.64 -12.36 -24.44
N GLY A 10 1.21 -11.84 -23.32
CA GLY A 10 0.50 -12.67 -22.35
C GLY A 10 -0.05 -11.87 -21.19
N LYS A 11 -0.79 -12.55 -20.31
CA LYS A 11 -1.27 -12.01 -19.05
C LYS A 11 -0.37 -12.48 -17.92
N PHE A 12 -0.06 -11.59 -16.99
CA PHE A 12 0.72 -11.92 -15.81
C PHE A 12 -0.19 -12.23 -14.63
N TYR A 13 0.12 -13.33 -13.95
CA TYR A 13 -0.59 -13.76 -12.76
C TYR A 13 0.40 -13.97 -11.63
N LEU A 14 0.04 -13.52 -10.43
CA LEU A 14 0.78 -13.78 -9.21
C LEU A 14 -0.04 -14.68 -8.27
N SER A 15 0.67 -15.52 -7.53
CA SER A 15 0.11 -16.33 -6.46
C SER A 15 1.04 -16.27 -5.25
N GLU A 16 0.49 -16.08 -4.07
CA GLU A 16 1.25 -16.23 -2.83
C GLU A 16 1.48 -17.72 -2.54
N ILE A 17 2.67 -18.04 -2.04
CA ILE A 17 3.01 -19.38 -1.58
C ILE A 17 3.13 -19.35 -0.06
N THR A 18 2.21 -19.98 0.63
CA THR A 18 2.23 -20.10 2.08
C THR A 18 2.47 -21.55 2.47
N ASN A 19 3.53 -21.82 3.24
CA ASN A 19 3.92 -23.17 3.65
C ASN A 19 4.05 -24.16 2.47
N GLY A 20 4.55 -23.68 1.32
CA GLY A 20 4.74 -24.51 0.12
C GLY A 20 3.47 -24.75 -0.71
N VAL A 21 2.33 -24.17 -0.32
CA VAL A 21 1.06 -24.27 -1.05
C VAL A 21 0.78 -22.94 -1.75
N ALA A 22 0.57 -23.00 -3.07
CA ALA A 22 0.19 -21.84 -3.86
C ALA A 22 -1.29 -21.51 -3.65
N ALA A 23 -1.58 -20.23 -3.39
CA ALA A 23 -2.94 -19.70 -3.38
C ALA A 23 -3.51 -19.57 -4.80
N ALA A 24 -4.73 -19.10 -4.94
CA ALA A 24 -5.32 -18.82 -6.25
C ALA A 24 -4.49 -17.75 -7.00
N MET A 25 -4.25 -17.99 -8.29
CA MET A 25 -3.57 -17.03 -9.14
C MET A 25 -4.44 -15.80 -9.38
N ARG A 26 -3.87 -14.62 -9.19
CA ARG A 26 -4.51 -13.33 -9.44
C ARG A 26 -3.87 -12.64 -10.65
N TYR A 27 -4.70 -12.13 -11.55
CA TYR A 27 -4.25 -11.25 -12.63
C TYR A 27 -3.81 -9.90 -12.06
N ILE A 28 -2.64 -9.41 -12.45
CA ILE A 28 -2.03 -8.20 -11.88
C ILE A 28 -2.19 -6.95 -12.75
N GLY A 29 -2.99 -7.04 -13.81
CA GLY A 29 -3.18 -5.92 -14.73
C GLY A 29 -2.20 -5.92 -15.90
N ASN A 30 -2.11 -4.77 -16.57
CA ASN A 30 -1.22 -4.60 -17.69
C ASN A 30 0.24 -4.42 -17.24
N VAL A 31 1.13 -5.20 -17.84
CA VAL A 31 2.59 -5.19 -17.59
C VAL A 31 3.29 -4.95 -18.91
N PRO A 32 3.54 -3.69 -19.31
CA PRO A 32 4.13 -3.37 -20.61
C PRO A 32 5.59 -3.80 -20.73
N GLU A 33 6.30 -3.84 -19.62
CA GLU A 33 7.70 -4.27 -19.58
C GLU A 33 7.89 -5.35 -18.52
N PHE A 34 8.54 -6.43 -18.91
CA PHE A 34 8.87 -7.52 -18.00
C PHE A 34 10.25 -8.08 -18.35
N GLU A 35 11.12 -8.12 -17.35
CA GLU A 35 12.47 -8.68 -17.44
C GLU A 35 12.61 -9.82 -16.44
N LEU A 36 13.09 -10.95 -16.92
CA LEU A 36 13.45 -12.11 -16.11
C LEU A 36 14.95 -12.33 -16.19
N GLU A 37 15.63 -12.19 -15.07
CA GLU A 37 17.07 -12.43 -14.94
C GLU A 37 17.30 -13.72 -14.13
N ILE A 38 17.97 -14.66 -14.75
CA ILE A 38 18.40 -15.90 -14.08
C ILE A 38 19.87 -15.74 -13.71
N THR A 39 20.16 -15.76 -12.41
CA THR A 39 21.52 -15.67 -11.90
C THR A 39 21.99 -17.02 -11.41
N ALA A 40 23.24 -17.36 -11.72
CA ALA A 40 23.90 -18.57 -11.20
C ALA A 40 25.25 -18.19 -10.62
N ASP A 41 25.44 -18.47 -9.32
CA ASP A 41 26.74 -18.35 -8.68
C ASP A 41 27.49 -19.66 -8.86
N GLN A 42 28.66 -19.56 -9.47
CA GLN A 42 29.50 -20.73 -9.81
C GLN A 42 30.87 -20.62 -9.15
N VAL A 43 31.35 -21.74 -8.67
CA VAL A 43 32.72 -21.87 -8.17
C VAL A 43 33.49 -22.76 -9.13
N GLU A 44 34.57 -22.20 -9.67
CA GLU A 44 35.50 -22.90 -10.55
C GLU A 44 36.68 -23.42 -9.77
N HIS A 45 37.00 -24.69 -9.97
CA HIS A 45 38.20 -25.29 -9.48
C HIS A 45 39.21 -25.42 -10.64
N GLN A 46 40.44 -24.95 -10.39
CA GLN A 46 41.53 -25.07 -11.35
C GLN A 46 42.47 -26.19 -10.94
N GLU A 47 42.75 -27.07 -11.87
CA GLU A 47 43.71 -28.11 -11.64
C GLU A 47 45.16 -27.54 -11.45
N SER A 48 45.98 -28.23 -10.64
CA SER A 48 47.34 -27.81 -10.41
C SER A 48 48.39 -28.84 -10.87
N THR A 49 47.99 -29.97 -11.43
CA THR A 49 48.85 -31.11 -11.75
C THR A 49 49.50 -31.00 -13.11
N SER A 50 48.83 -30.41 -14.12
CA SER A 50 49.36 -30.26 -15.47
C SER A 50 50.29 -29.06 -15.66
N GLY A 51 50.30 -28.10 -14.72
CA GLY A 51 51.00 -26.84 -14.80
C GLY A 51 50.33 -25.77 -15.67
N GLN A 52 49.19 -26.09 -16.32
CA GLN A 52 48.42 -25.15 -17.17
C GLN A 52 47.26 -24.45 -16.47
N ARG A 53 46.95 -24.83 -15.25
CA ARG A 53 45.80 -24.27 -14.48
C ARG A 53 44.49 -24.18 -15.26
N THR A 54 44.13 -25.27 -15.89
CA THR A 54 42.84 -25.34 -16.60
C THR A 54 41.69 -25.61 -15.62
N THR A 55 40.53 -25.05 -15.88
CA THR A 55 39.34 -25.33 -15.07
C THR A 55 38.93 -26.78 -15.27
N ASP A 56 38.99 -27.59 -14.22
CA ASP A 56 38.63 -29.02 -14.24
C ASP A 56 37.26 -29.31 -13.66
N LEU A 57 36.71 -28.39 -12.86
CA LEU A 57 35.39 -28.51 -12.26
C LEU A 57 34.70 -27.17 -12.13
N VAL A 58 33.43 -27.12 -12.52
CA VAL A 58 32.53 -25.99 -12.31
C VAL A 58 31.36 -26.45 -11.46
N LEU A 59 31.21 -25.89 -10.27
CA LEU A 59 30.09 -26.18 -9.37
C LEU A 59 29.17 -25.00 -9.31
N THR A 60 27.90 -25.19 -9.62
CA THR A 60 26.85 -24.20 -9.38
C THR A 60 26.48 -24.22 -7.89
N LYS A 61 26.73 -23.12 -7.20
CA LYS A 61 26.50 -22.99 -5.77
C LYS A 61 25.08 -22.56 -5.46
N THR A 62 24.60 -21.56 -6.18
CA THR A 62 23.26 -21.00 -6.00
C THR A 62 22.70 -20.59 -7.36
N THR A 63 21.41 -20.78 -7.52
CA THR A 63 20.65 -20.21 -8.63
C THR A 63 19.59 -19.27 -8.08
N GLY A 64 19.49 -18.07 -8.62
CA GLY A 64 18.49 -17.08 -8.29
C GLY A 64 17.70 -16.66 -9.52
N VAL A 65 16.49 -16.23 -9.31
CA VAL A 65 15.65 -15.64 -10.36
C VAL A 65 15.18 -14.28 -9.85
N ASN A 66 15.56 -13.24 -10.56
CA ASN A 66 15.06 -11.89 -10.32
C ASN A 66 14.07 -11.55 -11.43
N PHE A 67 13.02 -10.87 -11.08
CA PHE A 67 12.10 -10.32 -12.06
C PHE A 67 11.91 -8.83 -11.81
N LYS A 68 11.82 -8.07 -12.89
CA LYS A 68 11.48 -6.66 -12.90
C LYS A 68 10.29 -6.48 -13.84
N GLY A 69 9.34 -5.67 -13.46
CA GLY A 69 8.19 -5.38 -14.29
C GLY A 69 7.61 -4.01 -13.95
N GLN A 70 7.02 -3.37 -14.95
CA GLN A 70 6.27 -2.13 -14.77
C GLN A 70 4.79 -2.49 -14.72
N LEU A 71 4.12 -2.12 -13.62
CA LEU A 71 2.68 -2.26 -13.46
C LEU A 71 2.01 -0.94 -13.83
N GLU A 72 0.99 -0.99 -14.69
CA GLU A 72 0.18 0.19 -15.03
C GLU A 72 -1.05 0.33 -14.14
N GLU A 73 -1.53 -0.77 -13.59
CA GLU A 73 -2.69 -0.75 -12.70
C GLU A 73 -2.25 -0.81 -11.24
N VAL A 74 -2.62 0.24 -10.49
CA VAL A 74 -2.35 0.32 -9.05
C VAL A 74 -3.66 0.11 -8.31
N ASP A 75 -3.92 -1.13 -7.92
CA ASP A 75 -4.96 -1.49 -6.97
C ASP A 75 -4.36 -1.81 -5.58
N ASP A 76 -5.20 -1.95 -4.56
CA ASP A 76 -4.79 -2.22 -3.18
C ASP A 76 -3.90 -3.47 -3.07
N GLU A 77 -4.19 -4.51 -3.85
CA GLU A 77 -3.46 -5.77 -3.80
C GLU A 77 -2.11 -5.68 -4.52
N ASN A 78 -2.04 -4.94 -5.65
CA ASN A 78 -0.77 -4.66 -6.31
C ASN A 78 0.13 -3.79 -5.44
N LEU A 79 -0.46 -2.80 -4.76
CA LEU A 79 0.26 -1.93 -3.84
C LEU A 79 0.87 -2.71 -2.66
N LYS A 80 0.14 -3.69 -2.13
CA LYS A 80 0.65 -4.61 -1.10
C LYS A 80 1.96 -5.29 -1.54
N TYR A 81 2.02 -5.79 -2.78
CA TYR A 81 3.22 -6.45 -3.30
C TYR A 81 4.36 -5.46 -3.56
N ILE A 82 4.07 -4.30 -4.14
CA ILE A 82 5.07 -3.26 -4.44
C ILE A 82 5.74 -2.75 -3.16
N LEU A 83 4.95 -2.51 -2.12
CA LEU A 83 5.43 -1.96 -0.85
C LEU A 83 5.92 -3.05 0.12
N SER A 84 5.79 -4.33 -0.23
CA SER A 84 5.98 -5.46 0.69
C SER A 84 5.18 -5.27 1.99
N GLY A 85 4.03 -4.61 1.86
CA GLY A 85 3.20 -4.18 2.97
C GLY A 85 2.16 -5.20 3.39
N MET A 86 1.52 -4.93 4.50
CA MET A 86 0.36 -5.67 4.97
C MET A 86 -0.90 -4.82 4.81
N LYS A 87 -1.96 -5.42 4.29
CA LYS A 87 -3.27 -4.80 4.27
C LYS A 87 -3.89 -4.88 5.66
N SER A 88 -4.27 -3.74 6.20
CA SER A 88 -4.98 -3.64 7.47
C SER A 88 -6.35 -3.02 7.25
N GLU A 89 -7.36 -3.60 7.87
CA GLU A 89 -8.72 -3.09 7.82
C GLU A 89 -9.09 -2.48 9.17
N VAL A 90 -9.56 -1.25 9.14
CA VAL A 90 -10.10 -0.55 10.30
C VAL A 90 -11.62 -0.55 10.17
N ALA A 91 -12.27 -1.26 11.07
CA ALA A 91 -13.73 -1.30 11.12
C ALA A 91 -14.33 0.07 11.47
N SER A 92 -15.55 0.31 11.00
CA SER A 92 -16.30 1.51 11.41
C SER A 92 -16.50 1.53 12.92
N LYS A 93 -16.41 2.70 13.52
CA LYS A 93 -16.67 2.94 14.93
C LYS A 93 -17.49 4.21 15.12
N THR A 94 -18.31 4.24 16.17
CA THR A 94 -18.96 5.47 16.61
C THR A 94 -18.09 6.14 17.68
N VAL A 95 -17.81 7.41 17.48
CA VAL A 95 -17.07 8.26 18.42
C VAL A 95 -18.07 9.25 19.02
N ALA A 96 -18.15 9.28 20.33
CA ALA A 96 -19.00 10.19 21.07
C ALA A 96 -18.13 11.22 21.80
N ASP A 97 -18.52 12.49 21.68
CA ASP A 97 -17.98 13.62 22.44
C ASP A 97 -16.43 13.73 22.44
N GLN A 98 -15.81 13.49 21.27
CA GLN A 98 -14.37 13.77 21.10
C GLN A 98 -14.11 15.26 21.40
N ALA A 99 -13.26 15.54 22.37
CA ALA A 99 -12.94 16.90 22.76
C ALA A 99 -12.02 17.56 21.73
N LEU A 100 -12.44 18.68 21.15
CA LEU A 100 -11.65 19.52 20.24
C LEU A 100 -11.06 20.75 20.94
N GLY A 101 -11.57 21.06 22.12
CA GLY A 101 -11.19 22.24 22.87
C GLY A 101 -11.78 23.54 22.30
N ILE A 102 -11.13 24.67 22.58
CA ILE A 102 -11.53 25.98 22.05
C ILE A 102 -10.98 26.10 20.62
N VAL A 103 -11.88 26.27 19.66
CA VAL A 103 -11.54 26.32 18.24
C VAL A 103 -11.33 27.79 17.78
N LYS A 104 -10.35 27.97 16.89
CA LYS A 104 -10.04 29.29 16.31
C LYS A 104 -10.49 29.34 14.86
N VAL A 105 -10.76 30.54 14.36
CA VAL A 105 -11.09 30.76 12.95
C VAL A 105 -9.94 30.33 12.06
N GLY A 106 -10.26 29.54 11.03
CA GLY A 106 -9.30 29.00 10.06
C GLY A 106 -8.43 27.86 10.58
N GLN A 107 -8.67 27.39 11.80
CA GLN A 107 -7.98 26.24 12.33
C GLN A 107 -8.53 24.95 11.71
N GLU A 108 -7.69 24.18 11.06
CA GLU A 108 -8.01 22.82 10.60
C GLU A 108 -7.74 21.83 11.73
N ILE A 109 -8.72 21.00 12.02
CA ILE A 109 -8.66 19.99 13.07
C ILE A 109 -8.93 18.62 12.44
N LYS A 110 -8.06 17.65 12.69
CA LYS A 110 -8.21 16.27 12.29
C LYS A 110 -9.05 15.51 13.32
N LEU A 111 -10.10 14.85 12.86
CA LEU A 111 -10.92 13.92 13.63
C LEU A 111 -10.35 12.49 13.55
N ASP A 112 -10.72 11.65 14.53
CA ASP A 112 -10.20 10.28 14.62
C ASP A 112 -10.89 9.33 13.65
N GLY A 113 -10.55 9.41 12.36
CA GLY A 113 -11.06 8.50 11.35
C GLY A 113 -11.24 9.14 9.98
N TYR A 114 -11.85 8.37 9.09
CA TYR A 114 -12.08 8.70 7.69
C TYR A 114 -13.51 8.34 7.32
N ALA A 115 -13.99 8.86 6.18
CA ALA A 115 -15.34 8.60 5.65
C ALA A 115 -16.43 8.81 6.72
N LEU A 116 -16.41 9.98 7.34
CA LEU A 116 -17.26 10.31 8.48
C LEU A 116 -18.72 10.48 8.07
N THR A 117 -19.61 9.97 8.92
CA THR A 117 -21.06 10.12 8.78
C THR A 117 -21.67 10.57 10.09
N GLN A 118 -22.89 11.15 10.04
CA GLN A 118 -23.64 11.61 11.22
C GLN A 118 -22.83 12.55 12.11
N VAL A 119 -22.03 13.43 11.51
CA VAL A 119 -21.16 14.35 12.25
C VAL A 119 -21.97 15.45 12.89
N THR A 120 -21.76 15.65 14.19
CA THR A 120 -22.35 16.73 14.98
C THR A 120 -21.30 17.39 15.85
N PHE A 121 -21.34 18.71 15.92
CA PHE A 121 -20.49 19.49 16.82
C PHE A 121 -21.32 20.19 17.87
N LYS A 122 -20.85 20.21 19.11
CA LYS A 122 -21.49 20.91 20.24
C LYS A 122 -20.48 21.81 20.92
N ALA A 123 -20.91 23.01 21.26
CA ALA A 123 -20.23 23.93 22.15
C ALA A 123 -20.94 23.90 23.50
N GLY A 124 -20.34 23.29 24.50
CA GLY A 124 -21.04 22.95 25.73
C GLY A 124 -22.26 22.07 25.44
N ALA A 125 -23.47 22.55 25.75
CA ALA A 125 -24.73 21.85 25.48
C ALA A 125 -25.39 22.22 24.15
N THR A 126 -24.88 23.24 23.43
CA THR A 126 -25.51 23.81 22.24
C THR A 126 -24.88 23.25 20.97
N ALA A 127 -25.71 22.84 20.02
CA ALA A 127 -25.21 22.41 18.71
C ALA A 127 -24.59 23.59 17.94
N VAL A 128 -23.45 23.37 17.32
CA VAL A 128 -22.79 24.34 16.42
C VAL A 128 -23.49 24.30 15.08
N ASP A 129 -23.91 25.46 14.57
CA ASP A 129 -24.57 25.59 13.28
C ASP A 129 -23.63 25.17 12.13
N ALA A 130 -24.14 24.46 11.15
CA ALA A 130 -23.36 23.95 10.02
C ALA A 130 -22.74 25.05 9.14
N SER A 131 -23.28 26.28 9.19
CA SER A 131 -22.72 27.43 8.48
C SER A 131 -21.38 27.92 9.06
N LYS A 132 -21.06 27.53 10.31
CA LYS A 132 -19.87 27.98 11.05
C LYS A 132 -18.63 27.10 10.86
N TYR A 133 -18.74 26.03 10.12
CA TYR A 133 -17.62 25.15 9.83
C TYR A 133 -17.72 24.51 8.45
N MET A 134 -16.59 24.12 7.92
CA MET A 134 -16.47 23.32 6.72
C MET A 134 -15.89 21.96 7.08
N LEU A 135 -16.63 20.89 6.76
CA LEU A 135 -16.24 19.52 7.05
C LEU A 135 -15.83 18.82 5.77
N ASP A 136 -14.62 18.27 5.74
CA ASP A 136 -14.24 17.23 4.79
C ASP A 136 -14.46 15.85 5.45
N ALA A 137 -15.61 15.27 5.16
CA ALA A 137 -15.99 13.99 5.75
C ALA A 137 -15.14 12.83 5.23
N VAL A 138 -14.58 12.91 4.03
CA VAL A 138 -13.74 11.85 3.44
C VAL A 138 -12.44 11.73 4.20
N PHE A 139 -11.75 12.85 4.37
CA PHE A 139 -10.48 12.90 5.10
C PHE A 139 -10.65 13.09 6.61
N GLY A 140 -11.86 13.39 7.08
CA GLY A 140 -12.14 13.59 8.51
C GLY A 140 -11.46 14.86 9.05
N THR A 141 -11.48 15.95 8.30
CA THR A 141 -10.98 17.25 8.73
C THR A 141 -12.10 18.27 8.82
N VAL A 142 -12.03 19.17 9.79
CA VAL A 142 -12.98 20.27 9.97
C VAL A 142 -12.24 21.59 10.14
N THR A 143 -12.72 22.63 9.45
CA THR A 143 -12.22 23.99 9.57
C THR A 143 -13.36 24.90 10.03
N PHE A 144 -13.16 25.64 11.12
CA PHE A 144 -14.17 26.57 11.64
C PHE A 144 -14.00 27.95 11.00
N SER A 145 -15.10 28.48 10.47
CA SER A 145 -15.15 29.83 9.89
C SER A 145 -15.37 30.95 10.92
N GLU A 146 -15.83 30.57 12.12
CA GLU A 146 -16.02 31.47 13.26
C GLU A 146 -15.38 30.86 14.51
N ALA A 147 -14.89 31.73 15.41
CA ALA A 147 -14.40 31.33 16.71
C ALA A 147 -15.59 30.87 17.60
N VAL A 148 -15.40 29.80 18.32
CA VAL A 148 -16.39 29.31 19.31
C VAL A 148 -15.77 29.50 20.70
N ALA A 149 -16.46 30.26 21.55
CA ALA A 149 -15.93 30.65 22.86
C ALA A 149 -15.92 29.50 23.88
N GLU A 150 -16.78 28.51 23.69
CA GLU A 150 -16.87 27.33 24.54
C GLU A 150 -16.11 26.15 23.93
N PRO A 151 -15.61 25.21 24.76
CA PRO A 151 -14.99 24.00 24.26
C PRO A 151 -15.95 23.22 23.34
N VAL A 152 -15.45 22.83 22.17
CA VAL A 152 -16.22 22.09 21.18
C VAL A 152 -15.97 20.59 21.37
N THR A 153 -17.02 19.81 21.24
CA THR A 153 -16.96 18.34 21.12
C THR A 153 -17.55 17.88 19.79
N ALA A 154 -17.02 16.79 19.27
CA ALA A 154 -17.48 16.17 18.03
C ALA A 154 -18.02 14.76 18.30
N SER A 155 -19.18 14.42 17.73
CA SER A 155 -19.70 13.07 17.69
C SER A 155 -19.99 12.66 16.27
N TYR A 156 -19.54 11.45 15.87
CA TYR A 156 -19.60 10.98 14.49
C TYR A 156 -19.43 9.47 14.41
N THR A 157 -19.72 8.91 13.24
CA THR A 157 -19.42 7.51 12.91
C THR A 157 -18.38 7.49 11.78
N THR A 158 -17.29 6.74 11.97
CA THR A 158 -16.27 6.54 10.95
C THR A 158 -16.70 5.47 9.96
N GLY A 159 -16.31 5.60 8.70
CA GLY A 159 -16.40 4.50 7.74
C GLY A 159 -15.39 3.39 8.03
N ALA A 160 -15.65 2.21 7.50
CA ALA A 160 -14.62 1.19 7.40
C ALA A 160 -13.63 1.60 6.30
N VAL A 161 -12.34 1.51 6.60
CA VAL A 161 -11.27 1.83 5.64
C VAL A 161 -10.21 0.75 5.65
N SER A 162 -9.66 0.46 4.48
CA SER A 162 -8.48 -0.39 4.36
C SER A 162 -7.26 0.47 4.02
N HIS A 163 -6.12 0.10 4.56
CA HIS A 163 -4.85 0.73 4.24
C HIS A 163 -3.75 -0.30 4.16
N THR A 164 -2.76 -0.02 3.33
CA THR A 164 -1.55 -0.84 3.19
C THR A 164 -0.41 -0.11 3.89
N THR A 165 0.26 -0.79 4.81
CA THR A 165 1.41 -0.28 5.58
C THR A 165 2.62 -1.15 5.37
#